data_7821a668ebd1098ce0a43e429c79aa43
#
_entry.id   7821a668ebd1098ce0a43e429c79aa43
#
_cell.length_a   1.000
_cell.length_b   1.000
_cell.length_c   1.000
_cell.angle_alpha   90.00
_cell.angle_beta   90.00
_cell.angle_gamma   90.00
#
_symmetry.space_group_name_H-M   'P 1'
#
loop_
_entity.id
_entity.type
_entity.pdbx_description
1 polymer ?
#
loop_
_entity_poly.entity_id
_entity_poly.type
_entity_poly.pdbx_seq_one_letter_code
_entity_poly.pdbx_strand_id
1 'polypeptide(L)'
;MFAYIFPIVCGAAVGAVLRWLFGLVLVSCTPFSIGTLAANWLGALLIGVLAELLTDPQWRLLWITGFLGSLTTFSGFSVEMVGLMQAQRWGMALMATCLHVFGSFGLTALGIKLTQIWK
;
A
#
# COMPACT_ATOMS: atom_id res chain seq x y z
N MET A 1 24.93 -3.34 10.80
CA MET A 1 23.79 -4.28 10.56
C MET A 1 22.58 -3.91 11.38
N PHE A 2 22.71 -3.83 12.69
CA PHE A 2 21.59 -3.50 13.58
C PHE A 2 21.00 -2.11 13.27
N ALA A 3 21.86 -1.14 12.95
CA ALA A 3 21.44 0.22 12.61
C ALA A 3 20.51 0.27 11.38
N TYR A 4 20.57 -0.74 10.51
CA TYR A 4 19.70 -0.82 9.33
C TYR A 4 18.44 -1.64 9.62
N ILE A 5 18.54 -2.68 10.41
CA ILE A 5 17.43 -3.59 10.72
C ILE A 5 16.42 -2.92 11.65
N PHE A 6 16.88 -2.20 12.66
CA PHE A 6 16.01 -1.62 13.68
C PHE A 6 14.97 -0.66 13.09
N PRO A 7 15.34 0.30 12.23
CA PRO A 7 14.32 1.16 11.59
C PRO A 7 13.31 0.37 10.76
N ILE A 8 13.78 -0.64 10.04
CA ILE A 8 12.89 -1.48 9.21
C ILE A 8 11.86 -2.18 10.09
N VAL A 9 12.30 -2.78 11.19
CA VAL A 9 11.41 -3.52 12.11
C VAL A 9 10.38 -2.57 12.74
N CYS A 10 10.82 -1.40 13.19
CA CYS A 10 9.91 -0.42 13.78
C CYS A 10 8.84 0.04 12.78
N GLY A 11 9.26 0.40 11.57
CA GLY A 11 8.33 0.81 10.53
C GLY A 11 7.38 -0.32 10.12
N ALA A 12 7.93 -1.53 9.97
CA ALA A 12 7.15 -2.70 9.57
C ALA A 12 6.08 -3.06 10.60
N ALA A 13 6.40 -2.97 11.89
CA ALA A 13 5.43 -3.24 12.96
C ALA A 13 4.22 -2.31 12.85
N VAL A 14 4.47 -1.01 12.66
CA VAL A 14 3.40 -0.02 12.55
C VAL A 14 2.60 -0.22 11.25
N GLY A 15 3.29 -0.42 10.13
CA GLY A 15 2.62 -0.61 8.84
C GLY A 15 1.75 -1.85 8.78
N ALA A 16 2.24 -2.97 9.31
CA ALA A 16 1.49 -4.22 9.32
C ALA A 16 0.25 -4.11 10.21
N VAL A 17 0.39 -3.50 11.40
CA VAL A 17 -0.74 -3.29 12.31
C VAL A 17 -1.77 -2.36 11.68
N LEU A 18 -1.34 -1.28 11.05
CA LEU A 18 -2.25 -0.35 10.39
C LEU A 18 -3.02 -1.02 9.26
N ARG A 19 -2.36 -1.86 8.46
CA ARG A 19 -3.03 -2.62 7.40
C ARG A 19 -4.08 -3.57 7.98
N TRP A 20 -3.75 -4.23 9.07
CA TRP A 20 -4.69 -5.12 9.75
C TRP A 20 -5.90 -4.33 10.26
N LEU A 21 -5.67 -3.15 10.86
CA LEU A 21 -6.75 -2.28 11.33
C LEU A 21 -7.66 -1.81 10.19
N PHE A 22 -7.11 -1.50 9.02
CA PHE A 22 -7.92 -1.15 7.85
C PHE A 22 -8.87 -2.29 7.48
N GLY A 23 -8.40 -3.53 7.57
CA GLY A 23 -9.24 -4.69 7.30
C GLY A 23 -10.38 -4.86 8.31
N LEU A 24 -10.16 -4.46 9.57
CA LEU A 24 -11.18 -4.52 10.61
C LEU A 24 -12.21 -3.39 10.50
N VAL A 25 -11.72 -2.17 10.23
CA VAL A 25 -12.56 -0.97 10.27
C VAL A 25 -13.33 -0.79 8.96
N LEU A 26 -12.68 -1.05 7.83
CA LEU A 26 -13.28 -0.87 6.51
C LEU A 26 -13.92 -2.17 6.03
N VAL A 27 -14.94 -2.60 6.76
CA VAL A 27 -15.71 -3.80 6.38
C VAL A 27 -16.47 -3.49 5.09
N SER A 28 -16.32 -4.38 4.13
CA SER A 28 -16.76 -4.15 2.77
C SER A 28 -18.00 -4.98 2.45
N CYS A 29 -18.96 -4.37 1.74
CA CYS A 29 -20.10 -5.09 1.15
C CYS A 29 -19.73 -5.62 -0.25
N THR A 30 -18.52 -5.36 -0.72
CA THR A 30 -18.03 -5.82 -2.01
C THR A 30 -17.33 -7.17 -1.85
N PRO A 31 -17.18 -7.94 -2.94
CA PRO A 31 -16.50 -9.24 -2.88
C PRO A 31 -14.99 -9.15 -2.69
N PHE A 32 -14.42 -7.97 -2.69
CA PHE A 32 -12.99 -7.77 -2.40
C PHE A 32 -12.84 -6.79 -1.22
N SER A 33 -11.69 -6.84 -0.56
CA SER A 33 -11.44 -6.06 0.66
C SER A 33 -11.20 -4.58 0.34
N ILE A 34 -12.06 -3.71 0.85
CA ILE A 34 -11.85 -2.27 0.79
C ILE A 34 -10.66 -1.88 1.66
N GLY A 35 -10.44 -2.60 2.78
CA GLY A 35 -9.29 -2.35 3.63
C GLY A 35 -7.96 -2.58 2.92
N THR A 36 -7.84 -3.65 2.15
CA THR A 36 -6.65 -3.93 1.35
C THR A 36 -6.45 -2.86 0.27
N LEU A 37 -7.53 -2.46 -0.41
CA LEU A 37 -7.46 -1.42 -1.43
C LEU A 37 -7.03 -0.09 -0.82
N ALA A 38 -7.63 0.29 0.31
CA ALA A 38 -7.29 1.52 1.01
C ALA A 38 -5.83 1.53 1.48
N ALA A 39 -5.35 0.42 2.02
CA ALA A 39 -3.95 0.31 2.46
C ALA A 39 -2.99 0.47 1.27
N ASN A 40 -3.27 -0.20 0.16
CA ASN A 40 -2.44 -0.10 -1.04
C ASN A 40 -2.51 1.30 -1.65
N TRP A 41 -3.67 1.93 -1.67
CA TRP A 41 -3.82 3.29 -2.20
C TRP A 41 -3.13 4.32 -1.31
N LEU A 42 -3.27 4.21 0.01
CA LEU A 42 -2.57 5.10 0.93
C LEU A 42 -1.06 4.96 0.77
N GLY A 43 -0.58 3.72 0.70
CA GLY A 43 0.84 3.46 0.47
C GLY A 43 1.33 4.02 -0.87
N ALA A 44 0.52 3.89 -1.91
CA ALA A 44 0.86 4.42 -3.24
C ALA A 44 0.99 5.95 -3.23
N LEU A 45 0.07 6.63 -2.54
CA LEU A 45 0.15 8.09 -2.40
C LEU A 45 1.38 8.48 -1.60
N LEU A 46 1.61 7.82 -0.46
CA LEU A 46 2.71 8.16 0.43
C LEU A 46 4.08 7.87 -0.20
N ILE A 47 4.23 6.82 -0.99
CA ILE A 47 5.51 6.55 -1.67
C ILE A 47 5.83 7.68 -2.67
N GLY A 48 4.82 8.20 -3.35
CA GLY A 48 5.01 9.33 -4.25
C GLY A 48 5.53 10.57 -3.54
N VAL A 49 5.08 10.79 -2.30
CA VAL A 49 5.54 11.92 -1.48
C VAL A 49 6.90 11.63 -0.85
N LEU A 50 7.02 10.50 -0.17
CA LEU A 50 8.19 10.21 0.67
C LEU A 50 9.44 9.90 -0.15
N ALA A 51 9.30 9.30 -1.34
CA ALA A 51 10.44 9.02 -2.19
C ALA A 51 11.15 10.31 -2.64
N GLU A 52 10.39 11.40 -2.77
CA GLU A 52 10.94 12.71 -3.13
C GLU A 52 11.49 13.45 -1.91
N LEU A 53 10.83 13.34 -0.76
CA LEU A 53 11.19 14.13 0.42
C LEU A 53 12.32 13.51 1.24
N LEU A 54 12.36 12.20 1.35
CA LEU A 54 13.32 11.52 2.21
C LEU A 54 14.62 11.25 1.47
N THR A 55 15.68 11.90 1.89
CA THR A 55 17.02 11.71 1.32
C THR A 55 17.94 10.90 2.24
N ASP A 56 17.70 10.94 3.56
CA ASP A 56 18.51 10.23 4.54
C ASP A 56 18.21 8.73 4.48
N PRO A 57 19.24 7.86 4.34
CA PRO A 57 19.02 6.42 4.23
C PRO A 57 18.31 5.80 5.43
N GLN A 58 18.54 6.30 6.65
CA GLN A 58 17.89 5.76 7.85
C GLN A 58 16.40 6.02 7.86
N TRP A 59 15.98 7.25 7.49
CA TRP A 59 14.57 7.59 7.39
C TRP A 59 13.86 6.84 6.27
N ARG A 60 14.58 6.58 5.18
CA ARG A 60 14.02 5.77 4.07
C ARG A 60 13.79 4.33 4.51
N LEU A 61 14.69 3.77 5.32
CA LEU A 61 14.50 2.41 5.85
C LEU A 61 13.29 2.34 6.77
N LEU A 62 13.09 3.35 7.60
CA LEU A 62 11.95 3.39 8.51
C LEU A 62 10.63 3.55 7.76
N TRP A 63 10.53 4.58 6.93
CA TRP A 63 9.26 4.99 6.34
C TRP A 63 8.94 4.23 5.06
N ILE A 64 9.92 4.00 4.19
CA ILE A 64 9.65 3.37 2.90
C ILE A 64 9.77 1.87 3.01
N THR A 65 10.94 1.35 3.38
CA THR A 65 11.15 -0.10 3.43
C THR A 65 10.29 -0.74 4.52
N GLY A 66 10.32 -0.18 5.72
CA GLY A 66 9.60 -0.74 6.86
C GLY A 66 8.11 -0.43 6.82
N PHE A 67 7.75 0.83 6.96
CA PHE A 67 6.35 1.23 7.11
C PHE A 67 5.54 0.98 5.84
N LEU A 68 5.91 1.60 4.72
CA LEU A 68 5.16 1.43 3.48
C LEU A 68 5.27 0.01 2.93
N GLY A 69 6.44 -0.62 3.08
CA GLY A 69 6.65 -1.98 2.63
C GLY A 69 5.74 -3.00 3.32
N SER A 70 5.37 -2.75 4.58
CA SER A 70 4.46 -3.64 5.32
C SER A 70 3.01 -3.18 5.29
N LEU A 71 2.76 -1.87 5.07
CA LEU A 71 1.41 -1.34 4.91
C LEU A 71 0.76 -1.88 3.64
N THR A 72 1.49 -1.86 2.52
CA THR A 72 0.99 -2.34 1.24
C THR A 72 1.15 -3.84 1.11
N THR A 73 0.29 -4.47 0.30
CA THR A 73 0.35 -5.92 0.13
C THR A 73 -0.04 -6.32 -1.29
N PHE A 74 0.90 -6.92 -2.00
CA PHE A 74 0.61 -7.57 -3.26
C PHE A 74 0.04 -8.97 -3.03
N SER A 75 0.53 -9.68 -2.01
CA SER A 75 0.06 -11.05 -1.73
C SER A 75 -1.41 -11.08 -1.33
N GLY A 76 -1.86 -10.13 -0.52
CA GLY A 76 -3.27 -10.01 -0.15
C GLY A 76 -4.14 -9.73 -1.36
N PHE A 77 -3.72 -8.81 -2.21
CA PHE A 77 -4.39 -8.51 -3.47
C PHE A 77 -4.44 -9.75 -4.38
N SER A 78 -3.33 -10.46 -4.51
CA SER A 78 -3.22 -11.65 -5.36
C SER A 78 -4.19 -12.74 -4.93
N VAL A 79 -4.27 -13.03 -3.63
CA VAL A 79 -5.19 -14.04 -3.09
C VAL A 79 -6.64 -13.67 -3.38
N GLU A 80 -6.99 -12.40 -3.22
CA GLU A 80 -8.36 -11.94 -3.50
C GLU A 80 -8.71 -12.10 -4.97
N MET A 81 -7.81 -11.72 -5.88
CA MET A 81 -8.07 -11.80 -7.31
C MET A 81 -8.22 -13.24 -7.78
N VAL A 82 -7.34 -14.13 -7.34
CA VAL A 82 -7.45 -15.56 -7.67
C VAL A 82 -8.73 -16.14 -7.09
N GLY A 83 -9.12 -15.72 -5.88
CA GLY A 83 -10.39 -16.14 -5.28
C GLY A 83 -11.60 -15.75 -6.11
N LEU A 84 -11.61 -14.52 -6.65
CA LEU A 84 -12.69 -14.07 -7.53
C LEU A 84 -12.71 -14.87 -8.84
N MET A 85 -11.56 -15.18 -9.40
CA MET A 85 -11.47 -16.01 -10.61
C MET A 85 -11.99 -17.41 -10.36
N GLN A 86 -11.64 -18.02 -9.22
CA GLN A 86 -12.12 -19.35 -8.83
C GLN A 86 -13.62 -19.36 -8.62
N ALA A 87 -14.20 -18.24 -8.18
CA ALA A 87 -15.64 -18.08 -8.01
C ALA A 87 -16.34 -17.71 -9.34
N GLN A 88 -15.63 -17.71 -10.46
CA GLN A 88 -16.12 -17.34 -11.79
C GLN A 88 -16.58 -15.87 -11.87
N ARG A 89 -16.04 -15.01 -11.02
CA ARG A 89 -16.36 -13.59 -11.00
C ARG A 89 -15.30 -12.78 -11.74
N TRP A 90 -15.13 -13.07 -13.02
CA TRP A 90 -14.06 -12.52 -13.86
C TRP A 90 -14.17 -11.00 -14.03
N GLY A 91 -15.39 -10.49 -14.22
CA GLY A 91 -15.60 -9.04 -14.34
C GLY A 91 -15.21 -8.29 -13.08
N MET A 92 -15.55 -8.85 -11.91
CA MET A 92 -15.19 -8.27 -10.63
C MET A 92 -13.67 -8.32 -10.39
N ALA A 93 -13.06 -9.45 -10.78
CA ALA A 93 -11.60 -9.58 -10.68
C ALA A 93 -10.88 -8.55 -11.55
N LEU A 94 -11.36 -8.34 -12.78
CA LEU A 94 -10.79 -7.33 -13.69
C LEU A 94 -10.95 -5.93 -13.11
N MET A 95 -12.16 -5.59 -12.63
CA MET A 95 -12.42 -4.28 -12.04
C MET A 95 -11.53 -4.01 -10.83
N ALA A 96 -11.45 -4.96 -9.91
CA ALA A 96 -10.63 -4.81 -8.70
C ALA A 96 -9.14 -4.71 -9.04
N THR A 97 -8.66 -5.49 -10.02
CA THR A 97 -7.29 -5.40 -10.49
C THR A 97 -7.00 -4.01 -11.07
N CYS A 98 -7.90 -3.48 -11.87
CA CYS A 98 -7.75 -2.13 -12.43
C CYS A 98 -7.73 -1.07 -11.32
N LEU A 99 -8.58 -1.20 -10.32
CA LEU A 99 -8.60 -0.28 -9.18
C LEU A 99 -7.28 -0.31 -8.41
N HIS A 100 -6.76 -1.50 -8.12
CA HIS A 100 -5.48 -1.62 -7.42
C HIS A 100 -4.33 -1.06 -8.24
N VAL A 101 -4.22 -1.45 -9.51
CA VAL A 101 -3.06 -1.11 -10.34
C VAL A 101 -3.11 0.36 -10.78
N PHE A 102 -4.17 0.74 -11.48
CA PHE A 102 -4.26 2.09 -12.05
C PHE A 102 -4.55 3.14 -10.99
N GLY A 103 -5.35 2.80 -9.98
CA GLY A 103 -5.57 3.69 -8.84
C GLY A 103 -4.28 3.97 -8.10
N SER A 104 -3.47 2.94 -7.87
CA SER A 104 -2.16 3.11 -7.21
C SER A 104 -1.21 3.93 -8.06
N PHE A 105 -1.12 3.67 -9.35
CA PHE A 105 -0.26 4.44 -10.26
C PHE A 105 -0.67 5.92 -10.26
N GLY A 106 -1.98 6.18 -10.32
CA GLY A 106 -2.49 7.55 -10.28
C GLY A 106 -2.17 8.27 -8.98
N LEU A 107 -2.34 7.58 -7.85
CA LEU A 107 -2.04 8.15 -6.53
C LEU A 107 -0.55 8.39 -6.34
N THR A 108 0.31 7.49 -6.81
CA THR A 108 1.76 7.70 -6.76
C THR A 108 2.14 8.94 -7.59
N ALA A 109 1.60 9.05 -8.79
CA ALA A 109 1.84 10.23 -9.64
C ALA A 109 1.34 11.51 -8.96
N LEU A 110 0.18 11.45 -8.31
CA LEU A 110 -0.36 12.58 -7.56
C LEU A 110 0.56 12.97 -6.40
N GLY A 111 1.06 11.99 -5.65
CA GLY A 111 1.99 12.25 -4.54
C GLY A 111 3.27 12.93 -5.01
N ILE A 112 3.83 12.46 -6.11
CA ILE A 112 5.02 13.06 -6.71
C ILE A 112 4.73 14.52 -7.11
N LYS A 113 3.60 14.75 -7.76
CA LYS A 113 3.23 16.09 -8.22
C LYS A 113 2.99 17.05 -7.05
N LEU A 114 2.30 16.59 -6.01
CA LEU A 114 2.08 17.40 -4.81
C LEU A 114 3.39 17.82 -4.16
N THR A 115 4.36 16.91 -4.09
CA THR A 115 5.67 17.19 -3.53
C THR A 115 6.43 18.20 -4.39
N GLN A 116 6.37 18.06 -5.70
CA GLN A 116 7.02 18.99 -6.63
C GLN A 116 6.44 20.40 -6.52
N ILE A 117 5.14 20.52 -6.28
CA ILE A 117 4.50 21.82 -6.09
C ILE A 117 4.99 22.49 -4.80
N TRP A 118 5.18 21.69 -3.74
CA TRP A 118 5.63 22.19 -2.44
C TRP A 118 7.13 22.50 -2.37
N LYS A 119 7.91 21.90 -3.23
CA LYS A 119 9.32 22.21 -3.35
C LYS A 119 9.51 23.50 -4.15
#